data_60b898d3e18c98c3a4353f64157a056b
#
_entry.id   60b898d3e18c98c3a4353f64157a056b
#
_cell.length_a   1.000
_cell.length_b   1.000
_cell.length_c   1.000
_cell.angle_alpha   90.00
_cell.angle_beta   90.00
_cell.angle_gamma   90.00
#
_symmetry.space_group_name_H-M   'P 1'
#
loop_
_entity.id
_entity.type
_entity.pdbx_description
1 polymer ?
#
loop_
_entity_poly.entity_id
_entity_poly.type
_entity_poly.pdbx_seq_one_letter_code
_entity_poly.pdbx_strand_id
1 'polypeptide(L)'
;MVFWGRLRADFGGQYMCLIIVFFALVKGFSGGIVRGLALPYFQDVLGADLAEYHVVYTFVLIMPWCLKPLFGVLSDLFPLCGYRKRYYIGGACLITSGACVTLSQERLGLHDAMIAVSVATTGIVFA
;
A
#
# COMPACT_ATOMS: atom_id res chain seq x y z
N MET A 1 22.41 -8.70 -19.47
CA MET A 1 21.99 -10.10 -19.17
C MET A 1 22.74 -10.73 -17.99
N VAL A 2 23.94 -10.28 -17.64
CA VAL A 2 24.77 -10.85 -16.55
C VAL A 2 24.17 -10.65 -15.14
N PHE A 3 23.47 -9.53 -14.88
CA PHE A 3 22.87 -9.22 -13.58
C PHE A 3 21.79 -10.22 -13.16
N TRP A 4 20.84 -10.51 -14.05
CA TRP A 4 19.74 -11.46 -13.79
C TRP A 4 20.23 -12.89 -13.60
N GLY A 5 21.30 -13.28 -14.33
CA GLY A 5 21.91 -14.60 -14.17
C GLY A 5 22.55 -14.79 -12.80
N ARG A 6 23.25 -13.79 -12.29
CA ARG A 6 23.85 -13.81 -10.94
C ARG A 6 22.79 -13.83 -9.85
N LEU A 7 21.77 -12.97 -9.95
CA LEU A 7 20.67 -12.93 -8.97
C LEU A 7 19.94 -14.28 -8.88
N ARG A 8 19.73 -14.95 -10.02
CA ARG A 8 19.11 -16.26 -10.08
C ARG A 8 19.99 -17.37 -9.49
N ALA A 9 21.30 -17.25 -9.64
CA ALA A 9 22.26 -18.20 -9.07
C ALA A 9 22.36 -18.05 -7.54
N ASP A 10 22.35 -16.80 -7.04
CA ASP A 10 22.54 -16.49 -5.62
C ASP A 10 21.25 -16.73 -4.79
N PHE A 11 20.09 -16.41 -5.33
CA PHE A 11 18.81 -16.44 -4.60
C PHE A 11 17.84 -17.55 -5.04
N GLY A 12 18.13 -18.23 -6.15
CA GLY A 12 17.23 -19.26 -6.71
C GLY A 12 16.07 -18.69 -7.53
N GLY A 13 15.68 -19.42 -8.59
CA GLY A 13 14.62 -18.97 -9.50
C GLY A 13 13.25 -18.85 -8.85
N GLN A 14 12.95 -19.68 -7.85
CA GLN A 14 11.69 -19.66 -7.12
C GLN A 14 11.52 -18.39 -6.31
N TYR A 15 12.56 -17.93 -5.64
CA TYR A 15 12.55 -16.70 -4.86
C TYR A 15 12.35 -15.45 -5.75
N MET A 16 13.01 -15.42 -6.90
CA MET A 16 12.83 -14.36 -7.89
C MET A 16 11.39 -14.31 -8.42
N CYS A 17 10.82 -15.46 -8.76
CA CYS A 17 9.43 -15.55 -9.20
C CYS A 17 8.45 -15.06 -8.12
N LEU A 18 8.67 -15.45 -6.86
CA LEU A 18 7.85 -15.01 -5.75
C LEU A 18 7.88 -13.50 -5.56
N ILE A 19 9.05 -12.87 -5.63
CA ILE A 19 9.18 -11.41 -5.56
C ILE A 19 8.42 -10.72 -6.70
N ILE A 20 8.59 -11.17 -7.94
CA ILE A 20 7.93 -10.59 -9.10
C ILE A 20 6.41 -10.71 -8.96
N VAL A 21 5.90 -11.89 -8.58
CA VAL A 21 4.46 -12.13 -8.37
C VAL A 21 3.94 -11.25 -7.23
N PHE A 22 4.65 -11.17 -6.12
CA PHE A 22 4.26 -10.32 -4.99
C PHE A 22 4.19 -8.85 -5.39
N PHE A 23 5.20 -8.33 -6.10
CA PHE A 23 5.18 -6.95 -6.59
C PHE A 23 4.07 -6.69 -7.60
N ALA A 24 3.82 -7.61 -8.53
CA ALA A 24 2.76 -7.47 -9.52
C ALA A 24 1.37 -7.49 -8.87
N LEU A 25 1.12 -8.41 -7.92
CA LEU A 25 -0.19 -8.53 -7.26
C LEU A 25 -0.40 -7.44 -6.20
N VAL A 26 0.53 -7.24 -5.28
CA VAL A 26 0.32 -6.32 -4.16
C VAL A 26 0.52 -4.87 -4.60
N LYS A 27 1.59 -4.56 -5.31
CA LYS A 27 1.89 -3.16 -5.69
C LYS A 27 1.22 -2.75 -6.99
N GLY A 28 1.22 -3.62 -8.00
CA GLY A 28 0.63 -3.33 -9.30
C GLY A 28 -0.89 -3.40 -9.25
N PHE A 29 -1.42 -4.57 -8.99
CA PHE A 29 -2.86 -4.82 -9.11
C PHE A 29 -3.67 -4.14 -7.99
N SER A 30 -3.36 -4.40 -6.71
CA SER A 30 -4.13 -3.79 -5.62
C SER A 30 -3.94 -2.28 -5.53
N GLY A 31 -2.73 -1.78 -5.75
CA GLY A 31 -2.47 -0.33 -5.81
C GLY A 31 -3.17 0.34 -7.00
N GLY A 32 -3.24 -0.34 -8.14
CA GLY A 32 -3.98 0.13 -9.32
C GLY A 32 -5.49 0.20 -9.07
N ILE A 33 -6.07 -0.82 -8.45
CA ILE A 33 -7.49 -0.84 -8.08
C ILE A 33 -7.81 0.31 -7.12
N VAL A 34 -7.07 0.47 -6.03
CA VAL A 34 -7.33 1.53 -5.04
C VAL A 34 -7.28 2.91 -5.69
N ARG A 35 -6.28 3.18 -6.54
CA ARG A 35 -6.17 4.47 -7.22
C ARG A 35 -7.22 4.68 -8.30
N GLY A 36 -7.55 3.63 -9.05
CA GLY A 36 -8.53 3.71 -10.13
C GLY A 36 -9.96 3.87 -9.62
N LEU A 37 -10.29 3.25 -8.49
CA LEU A 37 -11.62 3.33 -7.89
C LEU A 37 -11.77 4.52 -6.92
N ALA A 38 -10.68 5.15 -6.49
CA ALA A 38 -10.76 6.28 -5.57
C ALA A 38 -11.58 7.43 -6.14
N LEU A 39 -11.32 7.85 -7.39
CA LEU A 39 -12.04 8.97 -8.00
C LEU A 39 -13.56 8.74 -8.09
N PRO A 40 -14.07 7.66 -8.72
CA PRO A 40 -15.50 7.43 -8.78
C PRO A 40 -16.12 7.22 -7.40
N TYR A 41 -15.43 6.56 -6.48
CA TYR A 41 -15.92 6.36 -5.12
C TYR A 41 -16.14 7.68 -4.38
N PHE A 42 -15.19 8.62 -4.43
CA PHE A 42 -15.32 9.92 -3.78
C PHE A 42 -16.35 10.82 -4.44
N GLN A 43 -16.47 10.79 -5.76
CA GLN A 43 -17.43 11.62 -6.50
C GLN A 43 -18.86 11.03 -6.49
N ASP A 44 -19.01 9.75 -6.81
CA ASP A 44 -20.33 9.15 -7.03
C ASP A 44 -21.00 8.69 -5.72
N VAL A 45 -20.21 8.17 -4.77
CA VAL A 45 -20.74 7.62 -3.52
C VAL A 45 -20.76 8.66 -2.40
N LEU A 46 -19.70 9.46 -2.27
CA LEU A 46 -19.57 10.44 -1.18
C LEU A 46 -19.97 11.87 -1.59
N GLY A 47 -20.19 12.11 -2.89
CA GLY A 47 -20.58 13.44 -3.40
C GLY A 47 -19.51 14.52 -3.20
N ALA A 48 -18.24 14.15 -3.08
CA ALA A 48 -17.14 15.08 -2.87
C ALA A 48 -16.89 15.93 -4.11
N ASP A 49 -16.65 17.24 -3.92
CA ASP A 49 -16.27 18.13 -5.00
C ASP A 49 -14.88 17.81 -5.54
N LEU A 50 -14.62 18.19 -6.79
CA LEU A 50 -13.34 17.96 -7.45
C LEU A 50 -12.14 18.55 -6.67
N ALA A 51 -12.35 19.70 -6.02
CA ALA A 51 -11.35 20.35 -5.19
C ALA A 51 -11.03 19.52 -3.95
N GLU A 52 -12.04 18.98 -3.27
CA GLU A 52 -11.87 18.08 -2.12
C GLU A 52 -11.16 16.79 -2.51
N TYR A 53 -11.50 16.23 -3.67
CA TYR A 53 -10.82 15.06 -4.21
C TYR A 53 -9.31 15.30 -4.42
N HIS A 54 -8.92 16.46 -4.96
CA HIS A 54 -7.50 16.78 -5.16
C HIS A 54 -6.72 16.85 -3.85
N VAL A 55 -7.31 17.40 -2.79
CA VAL A 55 -6.72 17.39 -1.45
C VAL A 55 -6.55 15.96 -0.94
N VAL A 56 -7.59 15.15 -1.05
CA VAL A 56 -7.55 13.72 -0.67
C VAL A 56 -6.48 12.98 -1.47
N TYR A 57 -6.45 13.15 -2.78
CA TYR A 57 -5.47 12.50 -3.65
C TYR A 57 -4.04 12.82 -3.24
N THR A 58 -3.75 14.08 -2.96
CA THR A 58 -2.40 14.51 -2.59
C THR A 58 -1.99 13.99 -1.22
N PHE A 59 -2.82 14.20 -0.20
CA PHE A 59 -2.47 13.81 1.17
C PHE A 59 -2.62 12.30 1.43
N VAL A 60 -3.64 11.68 0.89
CA VAL A 60 -3.98 10.28 1.19
C VAL A 60 -3.23 9.30 0.31
N LEU A 61 -3.08 9.60 -0.98
CA LEU A 61 -2.46 8.69 -1.94
C LEU A 61 -0.97 8.96 -2.20
N ILE A 62 -0.54 10.22 -2.17
CA ILE A 62 0.86 10.58 -2.48
C ILE A 62 1.72 10.63 -1.22
N MET A 63 1.24 11.17 -0.10
CA MET A 63 2.01 11.32 1.13
C MET A 63 2.65 10.02 1.66
N PRO A 64 1.98 8.85 1.64
CA PRO A 64 2.59 7.60 2.06
C PRO A 64 3.83 7.22 1.24
N TRP A 65 3.86 7.58 -0.04
CA TRP A 65 5.03 7.35 -0.90
C TRP A 65 6.23 8.21 -0.50
N CYS A 66 5.98 9.46 -0.11
CA CYS A 66 7.02 10.37 0.36
C CYS A 66 7.61 9.93 1.71
N LEU A 67 6.80 9.30 2.55
CA LEU A 67 7.24 8.80 3.86
C LEU A 67 7.97 7.44 3.79
N LYS A 68 7.94 6.76 2.65
CA LYS A 68 8.56 5.44 2.47
C LYS A 68 10.04 5.37 2.90
N PRO A 69 10.93 6.34 2.53
CA PRO A 69 12.32 6.31 2.99
C PRO A 69 12.44 6.40 4.51
N LEU A 70 11.59 7.19 5.16
CA LEU A 70 11.58 7.34 6.62
C LEU A 70 11.25 6.02 7.32
N PHE A 71 10.22 5.32 6.86
CA PHE A 71 9.85 4.01 7.39
C PHE A 71 10.89 2.92 7.07
N GLY A 72 11.58 3.02 5.94
CA GLY A 72 12.71 2.16 5.61
C GLY A 72 13.80 2.28 6.68
N VAL A 73 14.22 3.50 7.01
CA VAL A 73 15.21 3.77 8.06
C VAL A 73 14.68 3.32 9.43
N LEU A 74 13.42 3.60 9.75
CA LEU A 74 12.82 3.21 11.03
C LEU A 74 12.80 1.70 11.22
N SER A 75 12.45 0.94 10.18
CA SER A 75 12.45 -0.53 10.24
C SER A 75 13.84 -1.13 10.37
N ASP A 76 14.88 -0.44 9.91
CA ASP A 76 16.26 -0.86 10.06
C ASP A 76 16.82 -0.52 11.45
N LEU A 77 16.35 0.58 12.08
CA LEU A 77 16.74 0.99 13.43
C LEU A 77 16.07 0.16 14.53
N PHE A 78 14.80 -0.22 14.34
CA PHE A 78 14.01 -0.96 15.33
C PHE A 78 13.61 -2.34 14.81
N PRO A 79 14.49 -3.36 14.87
CA PRO A 79 14.14 -4.72 14.47
C PRO A 79 13.14 -5.34 15.46
N LEU A 80 11.92 -5.64 15.00
CA LEU A 80 10.90 -6.33 15.80
C LEU A 80 11.24 -7.82 15.91
N CYS A 81 11.41 -8.34 17.12
CA CYS A 81 11.70 -9.76 17.38
C CYS A 81 12.94 -10.31 16.63
N GLY A 82 13.94 -9.48 16.35
CA GLY A 82 15.14 -9.88 15.61
C GLY A 82 15.01 -9.91 14.08
N TYR A 83 13.83 -9.66 13.55
CA TYR A 83 13.59 -9.57 12.10
C TYR A 83 13.32 -8.13 11.69
N ARG A 84 14.11 -7.61 10.73
CA ARG A 84 14.05 -6.19 10.33
C ARG A 84 12.78 -5.80 9.57
N LYS A 85 12.27 -6.65 8.69
CA LYS A 85 11.18 -6.27 7.76
C LYS A 85 9.96 -7.20 7.80
N ARG A 86 10.12 -8.46 8.21
CA ARG A 86 9.09 -9.49 8.11
C ARG A 86 7.80 -9.14 8.85
N TYR A 87 7.93 -8.69 10.10
CA TYR A 87 6.76 -8.35 10.92
C TYR A 87 6.10 -7.02 10.51
N TYR A 88 6.89 -6.07 10.00
CA TYR A 88 6.36 -4.82 9.45
C TYR A 88 5.48 -5.07 8.22
N ILE A 89 5.93 -5.91 7.29
CA ILE A 89 5.17 -6.30 6.11
C ILE A 89 3.88 -7.03 6.51
N GLY A 90 3.97 -8.01 7.41
CA GLY A 90 2.80 -8.73 7.90
C GLY A 90 1.78 -7.81 8.58
N GLY A 91 2.23 -6.90 9.44
CA GLY A 91 1.40 -5.89 10.08
C GLY A 91 0.75 -4.95 9.08
N ALA A 92 1.51 -4.46 8.10
CA ALA A 92 0.99 -3.61 7.03
C ALA A 92 -0.11 -4.31 6.21
N CYS A 93 0.06 -5.59 5.87
CA CYS A 93 -0.95 -6.37 5.16
C CYS A 93 -2.23 -6.54 5.98
N LEU A 94 -2.14 -6.81 7.28
CA LEU A 94 -3.29 -6.94 8.17
C LEU A 94 -4.06 -5.62 8.30
N ILE A 95 -3.36 -4.52 8.49
CA ILE A 95 -3.95 -3.17 8.59
C ILE A 95 -4.65 -2.81 7.28
N THR A 96 -4.00 -3.06 6.13
CA THR A 96 -4.60 -2.83 4.80
C THR A 96 -5.86 -3.65 4.60
N SER A 97 -5.84 -4.92 4.97
CA SER A 97 -7.00 -5.81 4.87
C SER A 97 -8.16 -5.30 5.73
N GLY A 98 -7.88 -4.88 6.98
CA GLY A 98 -8.88 -4.26 7.86
C GLY A 98 -9.48 -2.99 7.26
N ALA A 99 -8.65 -2.10 6.73
CA ALA A 99 -9.11 -0.88 6.08
C ALA A 99 -10.00 -1.15 4.84
N CYS A 100 -9.68 -2.17 4.05
CA CYS A 100 -10.53 -2.57 2.92
C CYS A 100 -11.89 -3.11 3.38
N VAL A 101 -11.94 -3.83 4.50
CA VAL A 101 -13.20 -4.30 5.09
C VAL A 101 -14.04 -3.12 5.59
N THR A 102 -13.43 -2.12 6.23
CA THR A 102 -14.17 -0.92 6.67
C THR A 102 -14.73 -0.14 5.49
N LEU A 103 -13.99 -0.01 4.38
CA LEU A 103 -14.46 0.63 3.15
C LEU A 103 -15.64 -0.10 2.49
N SER A 104 -15.81 -1.39 2.75
CA SER A 104 -16.93 -2.20 2.26
C SER A 104 -18.26 -1.89 2.97
N GLN A 105 -18.26 -1.10 4.05
CA GLN A 105 -19.48 -0.74 4.77
C GLN A 105 -20.14 0.48 4.12
N GLU A 106 -21.41 0.34 3.73
CA GLU A 106 -22.18 1.35 2.97
C GLU A 106 -22.49 2.66 3.71
N ARG A 107 -22.10 2.81 4.97
CA ARG A 107 -22.47 3.96 5.84
C ARG A 107 -21.27 4.81 6.28
N LEU A 108 -20.18 4.80 5.55
CA LEU A 108 -19.02 5.60 5.90
C LEU A 108 -19.23 7.07 5.52
N GLY A 109 -19.00 7.96 6.48
CA GLY A 109 -18.88 9.39 6.19
C GLY A 109 -17.61 9.71 5.39
N LEU A 110 -17.57 10.88 4.75
CA LEU A 110 -16.43 11.32 3.95
C LEU A 110 -15.09 11.21 4.70
N HIS A 111 -15.07 11.64 5.97
CA HIS A 111 -13.86 11.59 6.81
C HIS A 111 -13.39 10.16 7.10
N ASP A 112 -14.32 9.26 7.41
CA ASP A 112 -14.00 7.87 7.73
C ASP A 112 -13.47 7.13 6.50
N ALA A 113 -14.07 7.41 5.33
CA ALA A 113 -13.60 6.89 4.06
C ALA A 113 -12.19 7.41 3.70
N MET A 114 -11.90 8.69 3.94
CA MET A 114 -10.56 9.26 3.76
C MET A 114 -9.52 8.57 4.64
N ILE A 115 -9.84 8.35 5.90
CA ILE A 115 -8.95 7.64 6.85
C ILE A 115 -8.73 6.21 6.38
N ALA A 116 -9.77 5.48 6.02
CA ALA A 116 -9.66 4.10 5.57
C ALA A 116 -8.83 3.97 4.28
N VAL A 117 -9.03 4.86 3.30
CA VAL A 117 -8.21 4.88 2.07
C VAL A 117 -6.76 5.22 2.37
N SER A 118 -6.49 6.17 3.29
CA SER A 118 -5.12 6.52 3.68
C SER A 118 -4.40 5.37 4.36
N VAL A 119 -5.08 4.66 5.25
CA VAL A 119 -4.55 3.47 5.92
C VAL A 119 -4.28 2.35 4.92
N ALA A 120 -5.21 2.10 3.99
CA ALA A 120 -5.04 1.08 2.94
C ALA A 120 -3.86 1.40 2.03
N THR A 121 -3.74 2.65 1.55
CA THR A 121 -2.62 3.06 0.69
C THR A 121 -1.29 3.02 1.42
N THR A 122 -1.26 3.44 2.67
CA THR A 122 -0.07 3.37 3.52
C THR A 122 0.38 1.91 3.67
N GLY A 123 -0.53 0.99 3.99
CA GLY A 123 -0.23 -0.43 4.10
C GLY A 123 0.31 -1.03 2.79
N ILE A 124 -0.28 -0.71 1.63
CA ILE A 124 0.20 -1.16 0.31
C ILE A 124 1.60 -0.62 0.00
N VAL A 125 1.90 0.60 0.40
CA VAL A 125 3.22 1.22 0.18
C VAL A 125 4.29 0.56 1.03
N PHE A 126 3.96 0.16 2.26
CA PHE A 126 4.91 -0.42 3.22
C PHE A 126 5.01 -1.95 3.13
N ALA A 127 4.00 -2.65 2.59
CA ALA A 127 4.11 -4.05 2.20
C ALA A 127 5.03 -4.23 0.99
#